data_0d5f2b7529b142845f5683eae8fc867d
#
_entry.id   0d5f2b7529b142845f5683eae8fc867d
#
_cell.length_a   1.000
_cell.length_b   1.000
_cell.length_c   1.000
_cell.angle_alpha   90.00
_cell.angle_beta   90.00
_cell.angle_gamma   90.00
#
_symmetry.space_group_name_H-M   'P 1'
#
loop_
_entity.id
_entity.type
_entity.pdbx_description
1 polymer ?
#
loop_
_entity_poly.entity_id
_entity_poly.type
_entity_poly.pdbx_seq_one_letter_code
_entity_poly.pdbx_strand_id
1 'polypeptide(L)' 'MDIGDLVWVRFAVYHPDSLGNFGLKWTLGVITKDDEYQAGLYKVYVFEYQQEQKLFINDLRPLEEHSTIYGGKVEDT' A
#
# COMPACT_ATOMS: atom_id res chain seq x y z
N MET A 1 9.56 -2.71 -8.93
CA MET A 1 8.95 -3.60 -7.93
C MET A 1 8.83 -4.98 -8.52
N ASP A 2 9.24 -5.96 -7.74
CA ASP A 2 9.28 -7.34 -8.20
C ASP A 2 8.38 -8.22 -7.38
N ILE A 3 8.03 -9.37 -7.93
CA ILE A 3 7.26 -10.36 -7.20
C ILE A 3 8.05 -10.77 -5.97
N GLY A 4 7.38 -10.81 -4.83
CA GLY A 4 8.00 -11.12 -3.56
C GLY A 4 8.44 -9.91 -2.76
N ASP A 5 8.40 -8.72 -3.36
CA ASP A 5 8.80 -7.52 -2.63
C ASP A 5 7.73 -7.11 -1.63
N LEU A 6 8.18 -6.70 -0.46
CA LEU A 6 7.28 -6.11 0.52
C LEU A 6 7.07 -4.64 0.16
N VAL A 7 5.84 -4.20 0.24
CA VAL A 7 5.49 -2.84 -0.14
C VAL A 7 4.48 -2.26 0.83
N TRP A 8 4.41 -0.95 0.87
CA TRP A 8 3.33 -0.25 1.55
C TRP A 8 2.21 -0.02 0.56
N VAL A 9 0.99 -0.30 0.99
CA VAL A 9 -0.20 -0.21 0.16
C VAL A 9 -1.13 0.85 0.75
N ARG A 10 -1.61 1.74 -0.08
CA ARG A 10 -2.48 2.83 0.34
C ARG A 10 -3.94 2.47 0.10
N PHE A 11 -4.74 2.65 1.11
CA PHE A 11 -6.17 2.45 1.02
C PHE A 11 -6.93 3.67 1.51
N ALA A 12 -8.08 3.92 0.93
CA ALA A 12 -9.01 4.90 1.47
C ALA A 12 -9.83 4.23 2.56
N VAL A 13 -9.91 4.86 3.71
CA VAL A 13 -10.61 4.32 4.86
C VAL A 13 -11.73 5.28 5.21
N TYR A 14 -12.93 4.76 5.33
CA TYR A 14 -14.08 5.57 5.68
C TYR A 14 -14.09 5.81 7.19
N HIS A 15 -14.26 7.05 7.58
CA HIS A 15 -14.32 7.42 8.99
C HIS A 15 -15.73 7.93 9.30
N PRO A 16 -16.62 7.09 9.74
CA PRO A 16 -17.99 7.52 10.01
C PRO A 16 -18.08 8.62 11.05
N ASP A 17 -17.18 8.63 12.00
CA ASP A 17 -17.17 9.66 13.03
C ASP A 17 -16.83 11.02 12.49
N SER A 18 -16.32 11.10 11.31
CA SER A 18 -15.87 12.36 10.72
C SER A 18 -16.82 12.85 9.65
N LEU A 19 -18.08 12.56 9.81
CA LEU A 19 -19.13 13.05 8.92
C LEU A 19 -18.90 12.62 7.46
N GLY A 20 -18.51 11.40 7.28
CA GLY A 20 -18.36 10.85 5.95
C GLY A 20 -17.04 11.11 5.29
N ASN A 21 -16.08 11.65 6.00
CA ASN A 21 -14.75 11.86 5.44
C ASN A 21 -13.99 10.56 5.30
N PHE A 22 -13.07 10.54 4.34
CA PHE A 22 -12.19 9.41 4.16
C PHE A 22 -10.79 9.83 4.52
N GLY A 23 -10.07 8.92 5.14
CA GLY A 23 -8.64 9.09 5.36
C GLY A 23 -7.88 8.11 4.51
N LEU A 24 -6.58 8.23 4.47
CA LEU A 24 -5.72 7.28 3.80
C LEU A 24 -4.98 6.46 4.85
N LYS A 25 -4.85 5.17 4.57
CA LYS A 25 -4.17 4.26 5.46
C LYS A 25 -3.14 3.49 4.65
N TRP A 26 -1.93 3.38 5.17
CA TRP A 26 -0.89 2.58 4.58
C TRP A 26 -0.75 1.29 5.36
N THR A 27 -0.68 0.18 4.66
CA THR A 27 -0.53 -1.11 5.32
C THR A 27 0.44 -1.96 4.51
N LEU A 28 0.90 -3.03 5.08
CA LEU A 28 1.95 -3.84 4.49
C LEU A 28 1.36 -4.92 3.58
N GLY A 29 2.01 -5.14 2.46
CA GLY A 29 1.64 -6.21 1.56
C GLY A 29 2.85 -6.77 0.85
N VAL A 30 2.63 -7.81 0.06
CA VAL A 30 3.68 -8.41 -0.73
C VAL A 30 3.18 -8.57 -2.16
N ILE A 31 4.01 -8.21 -3.13
CA ILE A 31 3.64 -8.34 -4.52
C ILE A 31 3.65 -9.82 -4.89
N THR A 32 2.51 -10.30 -5.38
CA THR A 32 2.38 -11.71 -5.74
C THR A 32 2.39 -11.92 -7.25
N LYS A 33 2.05 -10.88 -8.01
CA LYS A 33 2.00 -11.01 -9.46
C LYS A 33 2.07 -9.67 -10.14
N ASP A 34 2.64 -9.67 -11.34
CA ASP A 34 2.74 -8.53 -12.21
C ASP A 34 1.71 -8.72 -13.29
N ASP A 35 0.96 -7.71 -13.63
CA ASP A 35 -0.03 -7.84 -14.69
C ASP A 35 0.66 -7.76 -16.05
N GLU A 36 0.46 -8.78 -16.87
CA GLU A 36 1.12 -8.84 -18.17
C GLU A 36 0.51 -7.88 -19.17
N TYR A 37 -0.71 -7.47 -18.94
CA TYR A 37 -1.46 -6.70 -19.92
C TYR A 37 -1.51 -5.22 -19.60
N GLN A 38 -1.17 -4.83 -18.40
CA GLN A 38 -1.26 -3.43 -18.02
C GLN A 38 -0.09 -3.05 -17.13
N ALA A 39 0.80 -2.21 -17.66
CA ALA A 39 1.97 -1.77 -16.94
C ALA A 39 1.55 -1.01 -15.69
N GLY A 40 2.25 -1.24 -14.61
CA GLY A 40 1.99 -0.57 -13.35
C GLY A 40 0.87 -1.17 -12.52
N LEU A 41 0.26 -2.23 -12.98
CA LEU A 41 -0.78 -2.90 -12.23
C LEU A 41 -0.20 -4.18 -11.62
N TYR A 42 -0.40 -4.36 -10.32
CA TYR A 42 0.16 -5.49 -9.60
C TYR A 42 -0.89 -6.16 -8.74
N LYS A 43 -0.73 -7.45 -8.51
CA LYS A 43 -1.49 -8.13 -7.48
C LYS A 43 -0.66 -8.12 -6.22
N VAL A 44 -1.27 -7.71 -5.14
CA VAL A 44 -0.59 -7.58 -3.86
C VAL A 44 -1.40 -8.27 -2.79
N TYR A 45 -0.77 -9.16 -2.06
CA TYR A 45 -1.43 -9.77 -0.91
C TYR A 45 -1.29 -8.82 0.27
N VAL A 46 -2.40 -8.37 0.79
CA VAL A 46 -2.44 -7.39 1.88
C VAL A 46 -2.63 -8.14 3.18
N PHE A 47 -1.62 -8.09 4.04
CA PHE A 47 -1.61 -8.91 5.26
C PHE A 47 -2.76 -8.56 6.20
N GLU A 48 -3.07 -7.30 6.33
CA GLU A 48 -4.09 -6.87 7.27
C GLU A 48 -5.47 -7.44 6.91
N TYR A 49 -5.76 -7.51 5.62
CA TYR A 49 -7.06 -7.99 5.16
C TYR A 49 -7.03 -9.45 4.71
N GLN A 50 -5.84 -10.04 4.70
CA GLN A 50 -5.64 -11.44 4.32
C GLN A 50 -6.25 -11.76 2.97
N GLN A 51 -6.06 -10.86 2.01
CA GLN A 51 -6.54 -11.12 0.66
C GLN A 51 -5.69 -10.38 -0.36
N GLU A 52 -5.77 -10.86 -1.59
CA GLU A 52 -5.03 -10.32 -2.70
C GLU A 52 -5.86 -9.25 -3.38
N GLN A 53 -5.22 -8.16 -3.75
CA GLN A 53 -5.89 -7.04 -4.41
C GLN A 53 -5.08 -6.63 -5.63
N LYS A 54 -5.77 -6.13 -6.66
CA LYS A 54 -5.10 -5.51 -7.79
C LYS A 54 -4.94 -4.03 -7.52
N LEU A 55 -3.73 -3.54 -7.60
CA LEU A 55 -3.43 -2.16 -7.24
C LEU A 55 -2.44 -1.58 -8.24
N PHE A 56 -2.62 -0.30 -8.54
CA PHE A 56 -1.69 0.41 -9.40
C PHE A 56 -0.48 0.88 -8.59
N ILE A 57 0.62 1.04 -9.29
CA ILE A 57 1.87 1.43 -8.66
C ILE A 57 1.75 2.73 -7.88
N ASN A 58 0.83 3.61 -8.28
CA ASN A 58 0.62 4.86 -7.56
C ASN A 58 0.16 4.67 -6.13
N ASP A 59 -0.45 3.52 -5.84
CA ASP A 59 -0.92 3.20 -4.50
C ASP A 59 0.06 2.30 -3.75
N LEU A 60 1.24 2.13 -4.29
CA LEU A 60 2.26 1.29 -3.69
C LEU A 60 3.52 2.11 -3.45
N ARG A 61 4.25 1.76 -2.39
CA ARG A 61 5.55 2.38 -2.13
C ARG A 61 6.52 1.33 -1.65
N PRO A 62 7.76 1.41 -2.07
CA PRO A 62 8.76 0.46 -1.57
C PRO A 62 8.93 0.62 -0.07
N LEU A 63 9.33 -0.46 0.56
CA LEU A 63 9.48 -0.45 2.01
C LEU A 63 10.51 0.57 2.47
N GLU A 64 11.50 0.84 1.67
CA GLU A 64 12.53 1.79 2.05
C GLU A 64 12.02 3.24 2.10
N GLU A 65 10.81 3.51 1.62
CA GLU A 65 10.23 4.83 1.72
C GLU A 65 9.34 4.99 2.94
N HIS A 66 9.43 4.06 3.87
CA HIS A 66 8.55 4.04 5.02
C HIS A 66 8.58 5.33 5.83
N SER A 67 9.76 5.84 6.10
CA SER A 67 9.86 7.05 6.91
C SER A 67 9.21 8.24 6.22
N THR A 68 9.28 8.32 4.92
CA THR A 68 8.64 9.38 4.18
C THR A 68 7.12 9.25 4.26
N ILE A 69 6.60 8.05 4.13
CA ILE A 69 5.17 7.82 4.20
C ILE A 69 4.60 8.21 5.54
N TYR A 70 5.31 7.94 6.60
CA TYR A 70 4.82 8.23 7.93
C TYR A 70 5.38 9.53 8.50
N GLY A 71 5.77 10.43 7.63
CA GLY A 71 6.18 11.73 8.06
C GLY A 71 7.58 11.82 8.61
N GLY A 72 8.30 10.81 8.52
CA GLY A 72 9.69 10.82 8.89
C GLY A 72 9.99 10.92 10.33
N LYS A 73 8.98 11.02 11.17
CA LYS A 73 9.24 11.17 12.52
C LYS A 73 9.89 10.01 13.10
N VAL A 74 9.81 9.02 12.46
CA VAL A 74 10.38 7.89 12.95
C VAL A 74 11.83 7.94 13.10
N GLU A 75 12.36 8.50 12.45
CA GLU A 75 13.57 8.41 12.50
C GLU A 75 14.23 9.02 13.32
N ASP A 76 13.98 9.34 13.56
CA ASP A 76 14.65 9.76 14.30
C ASP A 76 14.98 9.22 15.17
N THR A 77 14.79 8.84 15.15
CA THR A 77 15.05 8.37 15.97
C THR A 77 15.62 8.11 16.13
#